data_6c1a4e60f461332af198cae126a846cd
#
_entry.id   6c1a4e60f461332af198cae126a846cd
#
_cell.length_a   1.000
_cell.length_b   1.000
_cell.length_c   1.000
_cell.angle_alpha   90.00
_cell.angle_beta   90.00
_cell.angle_gamma   90.00
#
_symmetry.space_group_name_H-M   'P 1'
#
loop_
_entity.id
_entity.type
_entity.pdbx_description
1 polymer ?
#
loop_
_entity_poly.entity_id
_entity_poly.type
_entity_poly.pdbx_seq_one_letter_code
_entity_poly.pdbx_strand_id
1 'polypeptide(L)'
;VAPRRARSPAESALLADFARGRRRVIQIGVGEGASAVLLCDVLEPGTELHLLDGYGRGPHADRARTSEWAARRVVARALRRSPGPAVEWHASFSAEVTDGWTRPVDLVLVDGDDSEIGVTTDWELWHEFVVDGGSILFADARASQPGGRGLPGPTAAVDRLFRGPRTLPDWEIAAEVDGVVAVRHAPRAA
;
A
#
# COMPACT_ATOMS: atom_id res chain seq x y z
N VAL A 1 6.95 -11.48 19.48
CA VAL A 1 6.72 -10.79 18.21
C VAL A 1 5.84 -9.60 18.54
N ALA A 2 6.30 -8.35 18.34
CA ALA A 2 5.42 -7.19 18.48
C ALA A 2 4.30 -7.33 17.44
N PRO A 3 3.03 -7.10 17.81
CA PRO A 3 1.97 -7.02 16.82
C PRO A 3 2.32 -5.92 15.81
N ARG A 4 2.03 -6.13 14.51
CA ARG A 4 2.06 -5.02 13.54
C ARG A 4 1.28 -3.87 14.17
N ARG A 5 1.88 -2.68 14.20
CA ARG A 5 1.23 -1.52 14.79
C ARG A 5 -0.06 -1.27 14.02
N ALA A 6 -1.17 -1.24 14.74
CA ALA A 6 -2.42 -0.78 14.16
C ALA A 6 -2.22 0.65 13.63
N ARG A 7 -2.76 0.96 12.46
CA ARG A 7 -2.75 2.31 11.91
C ARG A 7 -3.42 3.26 12.91
N SER A 8 -2.86 4.45 13.03
CA SER A 8 -3.53 5.50 13.80
C SER A 8 -4.84 5.93 13.11
N PRO A 9 -5.76 6.57 13.84
CA PRO A 9 -6.96 7.16 13.21
C PRO A 9 -6.60 8.14 12.08
N ALA A 10 -5.52 8.91 12.23
CA ALA A 10 -5.07 9.86 11.22
C ALA A 10 -4.51 9.18 9.97
N GLU A 11 -3.71 8.11 10.12
CA GLU A 11 -3.24 7.29 9.01
C GLU A 11 -4.40 6.59 8.27
N SER A 12 -5.38 6.12 9.03
CA SER A 12 -6.59 5.51 8.46
C SER A 12 -7.43 6.53 7.68
N ALA A 13 -7.57 7.75 8.18
CA ALA A 13 -8.25 8.83 7.48
C ALA A 13 -7.50 9.21 6.19
N LEU A 14 -6.17 9.32 6.24
CA LEU A 14 -5.36 9.61 5.05
C LEU A 14 -5.53 8.52 3.97
N LEU A 15 -5.44 7.24 4.35
CA LEU A 15 -5.66 6.14 3.41
C LEU A 15 -7.06 6.19 2.80
N ALA A 16 -8.09 6.45 3.61
CA ALA A 16 -9.46 6.58 3.15
C ALA A 16 -9.62 7.75 2.16
N ASP A 17 -9.00 8.90 2.42
CA ASP A 17 -9.06 10.07 1.54
C ASP A 17 -8.40 9.81 0.18
N PHE A 18 -7.25 9.13 0.16
CA PHE A 18 -6.58 8.76 -1.09
C PHE A 18 -7.30 7.65 -1.85
N ALA A 19 -8.06 6.79 -1.17
CA ALA A 19 -8.79 5.68 -1.78
C ALA A 19 -10.14 6.10 -2.40
N ARG A 20 -10.77 7.17 -1.92
CA ARG A 20 -12.08 7.61 -2.44
C ARG A 20 -12.03 7.95 -3.92
N GLY A 21 -13.01 7.45 -4.67
CA GLY A 21 -13.15 7.67 -6.11
C GLY A 21 -12.12 6.94 -6.98
N ARG A 22 -11.27 6.10 -6.39
CA ARG A 22 -10.29 5.29 -7.14
C ARG A 22 -10.97 4.06 -7.75
N ARG A 23 -10.52 3.67 -8.94
CA ARG A 23 -11.11 2.55 -9.72
C ARG A 23 -10.33 1.26 -9.55
N ARG A 24 -9.00 1.34 -9.45
CA ARG A 24 -8.12 0.19 -9.24
C ARG A 24 -7.09 0.49 -8.17
N VAL A 25 -7.16 -0.28 -7.10
CA VAL A 25 -6.32 -0.13 -5.92
C VAL A 25 -5.52 -1.41 -5.68
N ILE A 26 -4.24 -1.25 -5.44
CA ILE A 26 -3.31 -2.33 -5.09
C ILE A 26 -2.92 -2.16 -3.62
N GLN A 27 -3.00 -3.22 -2.83
CA GLN A 27 -2.40 -3.28 -1.50
C GLN A 27 -1.34 -4.38 -1.47
N ILE A 28 -0.10 -3.99 -1.19
CA ILE A 28 1.04 -4.89 -1.00
C ILE A 28 1.26 -5.05 0.51
N GLY A 29 1.24 -6.29 0.97
CA GLY A 29 1.26 -6.59 2.41
C GLY A 29 -0.13 -6.42 3.05
N VAL A 30 -0.83 -7.52 3.20
CA VAL A 30 -2.21 -7.55 3.73
C VAL A 30 -2.23 -7.88 5.22
N GLY A 31 -1.32 -8.76 5.65
CA GLY A 31 -1.26 -9.24 7.03
C GLY A 31 -2.59 -9.82 7.48
N GLU A 32 -3.14 -9.29 8.58
CA GLU A 32 -4.43 -9.72 9.13
C GLU A 32 -5.64 -8.99 8.52
N GLY A 33 -5.43 -8.10 7.54
CA GLY A 33 -6.48 -7.48 6.74
C GLY A 33 -7.05 -6.17 7.27
N ALA A 34 -6.42 -5.50 8.23
CA ALA A 34 -6.96 -4.26 8.79
C ALA A 34 -7.12 -3.15 7.74
N SER A 35 -6.06 -2.88 6.95
CA SER A 35 -6.11 -1.89 5.86
C SER A 35 -7.05 -2.34 4.74
N ALA A 36 -7.10 -3.64 4.44
CA ALA A 36 -8.01 -4.20 3.43
C ALA A 36 -9.49 -4.00 3.81
N VAL A 37 -9.84 -4.14 5.10
CA VAL A 37 -11.20 -3.85 5.60
C VAL A 37 -11.52 -2.37 5.41
N LEU A 38 -10.61 -1.45 5.77
CA LEU A 38 -10.80 -0.03 5.56
C LEU A 38 -11.03 0.30 4.08
N LEU A 39 -10.22 -0.29 3.18
CA LEU A 39 -10.39 -0.12 1.74
C LEU A 39 -11.75 -0.67 1.26
N CYS A 40 -12.20 -1.82 1.77
CA CYS A 40 -13.54 -2.35 1.46
C CYS A 40 -14.68 -1.44 1.94
N ASP A 41 -14.50 -0.74 3.06
CA ASP A 41 -15.51 0.16 3.62
C ASP A 41 -15.56 1.53 2.87
N VAL A 42 -14.51 1.89 2.13
CA VAL A 42 -14.35 3.20 1.46
C VAL A 42 -14.53 3.14 -0.06
N LEU A 43 -14.09 2.03 -0.67
CA LEU A 43 -14.15 1.86 -2.13
C LEU A 43 -15.58 1.52 -2.58
N GLU A 44 -15.98 2.13 -3.69
CA GLU A 44 -17.32 1.96 -4.25
C GLU A 44 -17.48 0.61 -4.97
N PRO A 45 -18.71 0.11 -5.13
CA PRO A 45 -19.00 -1.02 -6.01
C PRO A 45 -18.51 -0.75 -7.44
N GLY A 46 -17.89 -1.75 -8.05
CA GLY A 46 -17.28 -1.63 -9.38
C GLY A 46 -15.81 -1.20 -9.37
N THR A 47 -15.25 -0.89 -8.19
CA THR A 47 -13.81 -0.74 -7.99
C THR A 47 -13.14 -2.11 -7.92
N GLU A 48 -11.90 -2.21 -8.39
CA GLU A 48 -11.06 -3.39 -8.21
C GLU A 48 -10.07 -3.15 -7.06
N LEU A 49 -10.06 -4.06 -6.09
CA LEU A 49 -9.10 -4.08 -4.98
C LEU A 49 -8.25 -5.35 -5.08
N HIS A 50 -6.98 -5.19 -5.44
CA HIS A 50 -6.01 -6.28 -5.49
C HIS A 50 -5.23 -6.36 -4.18
N LEU A 51 -5.29 -7.49 -3.50
CA LEU A 51 -4.63 -7.74 -2.22
C LEU A 51 -3.48 -8.74 -2.43
N LEU A 52 -2.24 -8.24 -2.32
CA LEU A 52 -1.01 -8.97 -2.56
C LEU A 52 -0.31 -9.29 -1.24
N ASP A 53 -0.08 -10.56 -0.97
CA ASP A 53 0.72 -10.99 0.20
C ASP A 53 1.30 -12.38 -0.04
N GLY A 54 2.59 -12.55 0.24
CA GLY A 54 3.27 -13.83 0.07
C GLY A 54 2.83 -14.93 1.04
N TYR A 55 2.08 -14.61 2.08
CA TYR A 55 1.47 -15.50 3.08
C TYR A 55 2.27 -16.77 3.40
N GLY A 56 3.45 -16.62 3.98
CA GLY A 56 4.28 -17.76 4.37
C GLY A 56 5.17 -18.32 3.28
N ARG A 57 5.30 -17.63 2.18
CA ARG A 57 6.38 -17.84 1.22
C ARG A 57 7.56 -16.94 1.62
N GLY A 58 8.78 -17.48 1.62
CA GLY A 58 9.98 -16.73 1.96
C GLY A 58 10.44 -16.85 3.43
N PRO A 59 11.46 -16.08 3.85
CA PRO A 59 12.17 -16.28 5.12
C PRO A 59 11.34 -16.00 6.39
N HIS A 60 10.16 -15.43 6.28
CA HIS A 60 9.25 -15.12 7.40
C HIS A 60 7.98 -15.99 7.40
N ALA A 61 8.03 -17.14 6.77
CA ALA A 61 6.91 -18.08 6.57
C ALA A 61 6.13 -18.45 7.85
N ASP A 62 6.80 -18.51 9.00
CA ASP A 62 6.16 -18.91 10.27
C ASP A 62 5.17 -17.87 10.83
N ARG A 63 5.25 -16.61 10.36
CA ARG A 63 4.35 -15.53 10.79
C ARG A 63 3.07 -15.44 9.97
N ALA A 64 3.05 -16.05 8.79
CA ALA A 64 2.08 -15.76 7.75
C ALA A 64 0.91 -16.75 7.67
N ARG A 65 1.04 -17.95 8.23
CA ARG A 65 0.01 -19.01 8.07
C ARG A 65 -1.35 -18.68 8.71
N THR A 66 -1.35 -17.85 9.76
CA THR A 66 -2.59 -17.40 10.42
C THR A 66 -3.19 -16.15 9.76
N SER A 67 -2.41 -15.39 9.01
CA SER A 67 -2.82 -14.08 8.50
C SER A 67 -3.74 -14.18 7.29
N GLU A 68 -3.49 -15.07 6.32
CA GLU A 68 -4.34 -15.19 5.12
C GLU A 68 -5.79 -15.53 5.47
N TRP A 69 -5.99 -16.57 6.27
CA TRP A 69 -7.35 -16.97 6.68
C TRP A 69 -8.05 -15.85 7.47
N ALA A 70 -7.33 -15.19 8.39
CA ALA A 70 -7.85 -14.07 9.17
C ALA A 70 -8.23 -12.91 8.25
N ALA A 71 -7.34 -12.51 7.34
CA ALA A 71 -7.59 -11.45 6.37
C ALA A 71 -8.81 -11.74 5.49
N ARG A 72 -8.88 -12.92 4.89
CA ARG A 72 -10.03 -13.35 4.07
C ARG A 72 -11.34 -13.31 4.84
N ARG A 73 -11.34 -13.74 6.10
CA ARG A 73 -12.52 -13.73 6.97
C ARG A 73 -13.00 -12.32 7.30
N VAL A 74 -12.09 -11.39 7.66
CA VAL A 74 -12.49 -10.03 8.02
C VAL A 74 -12.94 -9.23 6.79
N VAL A 75 -12.28 -9.38 5.65
CA VAL A 75 -12.68 -8.78 4.37
C VAL A 75 -14.04 -9.30 3.92
N ALA A 76 -14.25 -10.62 3.93
CA ALA A 76 -15.56 -11.19 3.59
C ALA A 76 -16.67 -10.69 4.53
N ARG A 77 -16.37 -10.45 5.81
CA ARG A 77 -17.33 -9.84 6.75
C ARG A 77 -17.62 -8.39 6.42
N ALA A 78 -16.62 -7.60 6.01
CA ALA A 78 -16.81 -6.21 5.58
C ALA A 78 -17.75 -6.15 4.37
N LEU A 79 -17.46 -6.92 3.33
CA LEU A 79 -18.27 -6.97 2.09
C LEU A 79 -19.70 -7.47 2.28
N ARG A 80 -19.98 -8.25 3.37
CA ARG A 80 -21.37 -8.62 3.73
C ARG A 80 -22.13 -7.51 4.41
N ARG A 81 -21.45 -6.51 5.02
CA ARG A 81 -22.10 -5.38 5.70
C ARG A 81 -22.49 -4.27 4.74
N SER A 82 -21.69 -4.07 3.70
CA SER A 82 -21.90 -3.02 2.72
C SER A 82 -21.38 -3.48 1.36
N PRO A 83 -22.07 -3.17 0.24
CA PRO A 83 -21.51 -3.33 -1.08
C PRO A 83 -20.19 -2.56 -1.20
N GLY A 84 -19.16 -3.21 -1.73
CA GLY A 84 -17.82 -2.65 -1.86
C GLY A 84 -17.12 -3.10 -3.15
N PRO A 85 -15.80 -3.02 -3.21
CA PRO A 85 -15.02 -3.38 -4.39
C PRO A 85 -15.10 -4.86 -4.74
N ALA A 86 -14.77 -5.18 -5.98
CA ALA A 86 -14.40 -6.53 -6.38
C ALA A 86 -12.98 -6.82 -5.83
N VAL A 87 -12.87 -7.79 -4.92
CA VAL A 87 -11.59 -8.13 -4.27
C VAL A 87 -10.93 -9.30 -4.99
N GLU A 88 -9.72 -9.08 -5.46
CA GLU A 88 -8.85 -10.10 -6.05
C GLU A 88 -7.66 -10.39 -5.11
N TRP A 89 -7.45 -11.67 -4.80
CA TRP A 89 -6.41 -12.12 -3.88
C TRP A 89 -5.24 -12.73 -4.64
N HIS A 90 -4.05 -12.21 -4.37
CA HIS A 90 -2.80 -12.72 -4.90
C HIS A 90 -1.94 -13.25 -3.74
N ALA A 91 -1.95 -14.58 -3.53
CA ALA A 91 -1.04 -15.26 -2.59
C ALA A 91 0.36 -15.35 -3.22
N SER A 92 0.95 -14.21 -3.54
CA SER A 92 2.15 -14.04 -4.34
C SER A 92 2.94 -12.81 -3.91
N PHE A 93 4.23 -12.79 -4.23
CA PHE A 93 5.03 -11.58 -4.10
C PHE A 93 4.68 -10.55 -5.17
N SER A 94 4.92 -9.29 -4.88
CA SER A 94 4.69 -8.14 -5.76
C SER A 94 5.28 -8.36 -7.17
N ALA A 95 6.52 -8.82 -7.27
CA ALA A 95 7.18 -9.09 -8.53
C ALA A 95 6.48 -10.17 -9.39
N GLU A 96 5.89 -11.19 -8.77
CA GLU A 96 5.16 -12.25 -9.50
C GLU A 96 3.84 -11.73 -10.09
N VAL A 97 3.23 -10.72 -9.45
CA VAL A 97 1.97 -10.13 -9.90
C VAL A 97 2.21 -9.10 -11.01
N THR A 98 3.32 -8.35 -10.95
CA THR A 98 3.67 -7.37 -11.99
C THR A 98 4.17 -8.03 -13.28
N ASP A 99 4.60 -9.30 -13.23
CA ASP A 99 4.93 -10.04 -14.45
C ASP A 99 3.69 -10.21 -15.34
N GLY A 100 3.68 -9.49 -16.46
CA GLY A 100 2.53 -9.41 -17.36
C GLY A 100 1.41 -8.44 -16.95
N TRP A 101 1.60 -7.62 -15.92
CA TRP A 101 0.65 -6.57 -15.58
C TRP A 101 0.65 -5.46 -16.63
N THR A 102 -0.53 -5.06 -17.12
CA THR A 102 -0.66 -4.02 -18.16
C THR A 102 -1.75 -3.00 -17.85
N ARG A 103 -2.44 -3.15 -16.72
CA ARG A 103 -3.60 -2.33 -16.37
C ARG A 103 -3.19 -1.09 -15.58
N PRO A 104 -3.76 0.10 -15.85
CA PRO A 104 -3.49 1.30 -15.08
C PRO A 104 -3.98 1.15 -13.63
N VAL A 105 -3.28 1.78 -12.70
CA VAL A 105 -3.53 1.74 -11.25
C VAL A 105 -3.73 3.16 -10.73
N ASP A 106 -4.73 3.38 -9.88
CA ASP A 106 -5.00 4.70 -9.31
C ASP A 106 -4.33 4.89 -7.94
N LEU A 107 -4.15 3.80 -7.19
CA LEU A 107 -3.58 3.83 -5.85
C LEU A 107 -2.82 2.54 -5.56
N VAL A 108 -1.61 2.68 -5.02
CA VAL A 108 -0.84 1.58 -4.43
C VAL A 108 -0.59 1.88 -2.96
N LEU A 109 -0.86 0.91 -2.09
CA LEU A 109 -0.45 0.93 -0.69
C LEU A 109 0.70 -0.06 -0.51
N VAL A 110 1.89 0.43 -0.17
CA VAL A 110 3.09 -0.37 0.13
C VAL A 110 3.19 -0.54 1.65
N ASP A 111 2.95 -1.75 2.12
CA ASP A 111 2.93 -2.16 3.53
C ASP A 111 3.40 -3.62 3.68
N GLY A 112 4.36 -4.04 2.83
CA GLY A 112 4.79 -5.43 2.71
C GLY A 112 6.08 -5.73 3.46
N ASP A 113 7.20 -5.64 2.75
CA ASP A 113 8.55 -5.86 3.30
C ASP A 113 9.06 -4.57 3.96
N ASP A 114 9.44 -4.66 5.24
CA ASP A 114 9.91 -3.52 6.02
C ASP A 114 11.39 -3.16 5.76
N SER A 115 12.04 -3.80 4.79
CA SER A 115 13.41 -3.45 4.37
C SER A 115 13.42 -2.31 3.35
N GLU A 116 14.53 -1.55 3.31
CA GLU A 116 14.73 -0.52 2.28
C GLU A 116 14.67 -1.12 0.87
N ILE A 117 15.26 -2.30 0.69
CA ILE A 117 15.28 -3.00 -0.61
C ILE A 117 13.86 -3.40 -1.01
N GLY A 118 13.07 -3.97 -0.09
CA GLY A 118 11.71 -4.41 -0.38
C GLY A 118 10.82 -3.25 -0.80
N VAL A 119 10.80 -2.16 -0.04
CA VAL A 119 10.02 -0.95 -0.37
C VAL A 119 10.45 -0.34 -1.69
N THR A 120 11.78 -0.29 -1.95
CA THR A 120 12.29 0.23 -3.23
C THR A 120 11.88 -0.67 -4.40
N THR A 121 11.94 -1.98 -4.22
CA THR A 121 11.51 -2.94 -5.25
C THR A 121 10.02 -2.78 -5.55
N ASP A 122 9.17 -2.67 -4.53
CA ASP A 122 7.73 -2.44 -4.74
C ASP A 122 7.47 -1.13 -5.49
N TRP A 123 8.23 -0.06 -5.16
CA TRP A 123 8.19 1.20 -5.92
C TRP A 123 8.57 0.97 -7.39
N GLU A 124 9.72 0.36 -7.66
CA GLU A 124 10.24 0.13 -9.02
C GLU A 124 9.29 -0.71 -9.88
N LEU A 125 8.58 -1.66 -9.26
CA LEU A 125 7.64 -2.55 -9.93
C LEU A 125 6.30 -1.86 -10.27
N TRP A 126 5.82 -0.92 -9.43
CA TRP A 126 4.45 -0.43 -9.55
C TRP A 126 4.31 1.00 -10.05
N HIS A 127 5.33 1.86 -9.88
CA HIS A 127 5.19 3.28 -10.20
C HIS A 127 4.84 3.56 -11.68
N GLU A 128 5.31 2.73 -12.61
CA GLU A 128 5.03 2.89 -14.03
C GLU A 128 3.56 2.60 -14.42
N PHE A 129 2.85 1.84 -13.60
CA PHE A 129 1.43 1.54 -13.82
C PHE A 129 0.51 2.59 -13.21
N VAL A 130 1.03 3.49 -12.37
CA VAL A 130 0.22 4.50 -11.69
C VAL A 130 -0.11 5.62 -12.67
N VAL A 131 -1.41 5.88 -12.83
CA VAL A 131 -1.93 6.92 -13.74
C VAL A 131 -1.53 8.33 -13.28
N ASP A 132 -1.57 9.30 -14.19
CA ASP A 132 -1.46 10.72 -13.85
C ASP A 132 -2.51 11.09 -12.79
N GLY A 133 -2.07 11.76 -11.71
CA GLY A 133 -2.90 12.05 -10.54
C GLY A 133 -3.16 10.87 -9.61
N GLY A 134 -2.64 9.69 -9.94
CA GLY A 134 -2.61 8.52 -9.06
C GLY A 134 -1.62 8.69 -7.91
N SER A 135 -1.60 7.75 -6.98
CA SER A 135 -0.78 7.89 -5.77
C SER A 135 -0.19 6.57 -5.30
N ILE A 136 0.94 6.65 -4.60
CA ILE A 136 1.50 5.55 -3.83
C ILE A 136 1.62 5.99 -2.36
N LEU A 137 1.13 5.17 -1.44
CA LEU A 137 1.25 5.37 -0.01
C LEU A 137 2.26 4.37 0.55
N PHE A 138 3.23 4.87 1.29
CA PHE A 138 4.23 4.07 1.99
C PHE A 138 3.92 4.06 3.48
N ALA A 139 3.69 2.87 4.04
CA ALA A 139 3.50 2.68 5.47
C ALA A 139 4.85 2.71 6.20
N ASP A 140 4.81 3.10 7.48
CA ASP A 140 5.97 3.13 8.38
C ASP A 140 7.22 3.86 7.83
N ALA A 141 7.03 4.88 6.99
CA ALA A 141 8.06 5.49 6.17
C ALA A 141 8.50 6.90 6.61
N ARG A 142 8.21 7.32 7.87
CA ARG A 142 8.41 8.71 8.30
C ARG A 142 9.22 8.87 9.58
N ALA A 143 10.03 7.88 9.97
CA ALA A 143 10.79 7.95 11.22
C ALA A 143 11.88 9.04 11.25
N SER A 144 12.38 9.49 10.10
CA SER A 144 13.38 10.56 9.97
C SER A 144 12.82 11.98 10.17
N GLN A 145 11.49 12.15 10.11
CA GLN A 145 10.85 13.46 10.15
C GLN A 145 10.39 13.84 11.57
N PRO A 146 10.35 15.14 11.93
CA PRO A 146 9.84 15.58 13.23
C PRO A 146 8.42 15.09 13.49
N GLY A 147 8.21 14.44 14.65
CA GLY A 147 6.93 13.83 15.01
C GLY A 147 6.52 12.63 14.17
N GLY A 148 7.38 12.20 13.24
CA GLY A 148 7.12 11.02 12.41
C GLY A 148 7.28 9.72 13.18
N ARG A 149 6.67 8.67 12.63
CA ARG A 149 6.77 7.28 13.10
C ARG A 149 7.22 6.41 11.95
N GLY A 150 7.68 5.22 12.24
CA GLY A 150 7.99 4.26 11.18
C GLY A 150 9.15 3.35 11.52
N LEU A 151 9.62 2.69 10.50
CA LEU A 151 10.72 1.74 10.52
C LEU A 151 11.90 2.29 9.70
N PRO A 152 13.14 1.90 10.04
CA PRO A 152 14.33 2.40 9.33
C PRO A 152 14.30 2.12 7.82
N GLY A 153 13.90 0.92 7.40
CA GLY A 153 13.93 0.52 6.00
C GLY A 153 12.97 1.32 5.12
N PRO A 154 11.64 1.34 5.39
CA PRO A 154 10.69 2.16 4.63
C PRO A 154 11.05 3.64 4.65
N THR A 155 11.51 4.17 5.80
CA THR A 155 11.95 5.56 5.91
C THR A 155 13.14 5.86 4.99
N ALA A 156 14.16 4.99 5.00
CA ALA A 156 15.34 5.17 4.13
C ALA A 156 14.98 5.12 2.64
N ALA A 157 14.08 4.22 2.24
CA ALA A 157 13.61 4.14 0.87
C ALA A 157 12.92 5.45 0.43
N VAL A 158 11.97 5.95 1.23
CA VAL A 158 11.23 7.18 0.92
C VAL A 158 12.15 8.40 0.94
N ASP A 159 13.06 8.51 1.91
CA ASP A 159 14.01 9.62 1.96
C ASP A 159 14.92 9.63 0.73
N ARG A 160 15.41 8.48 0.29
CA ARG A 160 16.24 8.36 -0.90
C ARG A 160 15.48 8.69 -2.18
N LEU A 161 14.25 8.22 -2.32
CA LEU A 161 13.44 8.40 -3.54
C LEU A 161 12.89 9.83 -3.68
N PHE A 162 12.42 10.43 -2.58
CA PHE A 162 11.62 11.66 -2.65
C PHE A 162 12.19 12.86 -1.90
N ARG A 163 13.21 12.66 -1.03
CA ARG A 163 13.85 13.76 -0.28
C ARG A 163 15.33 13.93 -0.60
N GLY A 164 15.89 13.01 -1.40
CA GLY A 164 17.28 13.04 -1.83
C GLY A 164 17.55 14.15 -2.87
N PRO A 165 18.82 14.34 -3.23
CA PRO A 165 19.22 15.35 -4.23
C PRO A 165 18.75 15.01 -5.66
N ARG A 166 18.35 13.78 -5.91
CA ARG A 166 17.76 13.33 -7.18
C ARG A 166 16.26 13.15 -6.97
N THR A 167 15.52 14.22 -7.14
CA THR A 167 14.05 14.16 -7.13
C THR A 167 13.52 13.53 -8.41
N LEU A 168 12.46 12.76 -8.29
CA LEU A 168 11.73 12.23 -9.43
C LEU A 168 10.81 13.34 -9.95
N PRO A 169 11.01 13.87 -11.18
CA PRO A 169 10.34 15.10 -11.63
C PRO A 169 8.82 14.94 -11.71
N ASP A 170 8.35 13.71 -11.93
CA ASP A 170 6.93 13.42 -12.12
C ASP A 170 6.23 12.97 -10.81
N TRP A 171 6.93 13.08 -9.66
CA TRP A 171 6.39 12.65 -8.38
C TRP A 171 6.64 13.67 -7.27
N GLU A 172 5.63 13.92 -6.46
CA GLU A 172 5.69 14.84 -5.32
C GLU A 172 5.16 14.18 -4.04
N ILE A 173 5.69 14.57 -2.89
CA ILE A 173 5.09 14.22 -1.59
C ILE A 173 3.81 15.05 -1.46
N ALA A 174 2.65 14.38 -1.51
CA ALA A 174 1.34 15.01 -1.46
C ALA A 174 0.81 15.15 -0.04
N ALA A 175 1.14 14.22 0.85
CA ALA A 175 0.74 14.26 2.26
C ALA A 175 1.60 13.36 3.14
N GLU A 176 1.68 13.71 4.43
CA GLU A 176 2.39 12.94 5.44
C GLU A 176 1.63 12.98 6.76
N VAL A 177 1.39 11.80 7.34
CA VAL A 177 0.71 11.67 8.63
C VAL A 177 1.31 10.53 9.44
N ASP A 178 1.73 10.82 10.65
CA ASP A 178 2.33 9.85 11.58
C ASP A 178 3.46 9.03 10.94
N GLY A 179 3.19 7.81 10.49
CA GLY A 179 4.12 6.92 9.81
C GLY A 179 3.90 6.79 8.30
N VAL A 180 2.85 7.41 7.75
CA VAL A 180 2.52 7.26 6.33
C VAL A 180 3.00 8.45 5.53
N VAL A 181 3.62 8.16 4.37
CA VAL A 181 3.96 9.13 3.33
C VAL A 181 3.18 8.80 2.06
N ALA A 182 2.41 9.75 1.57
CA ALA A 182 1.70 9.66 0.30
C ALA A 182 2.43 10.47 -0.77
N VAL A 183 2.77 9.83 -1.88
CA VAL A 183 3.30 10.50 -3.06
C VAL A 183 2.28 10.48 -4.19
N ARG A 184 2.26 11.51 -5.01
CA ARG A 184 1.36 11.64 -6.14
C ARG A 184 2.16 11.71 -7.43
N HIS A 185 1.68 11.00 -8.45
CA HIS A 185 2.15 11.14 -9.81
C HIS A 185 1.64 12.46 -10.38
N ALA A 186 2.51 13.39 -10.66
CA ALA A 186 2.14 14.69 -11.22
C ALA A 186 1.57 14.51 -12.64
N PRO A 187 0.52 15.24 -13.02
CA PRO A 187 0.05 15.23 -14.40
C PRO A 187 1.16 15.71 -15.34
N ARG A 188 1.44 14.96 -16.39
CA ARG A 188 2.36 15.43 -17.42
C ARG A 188 1.83 16.73 -18.02
N ALA A 189 2.67 17.78 -18.04
CA ALA A 189 2.33 19.01 -18.75
C ALA A 189 2.07 18.66 -20.22
N ALA A 190 0.89 19.06 -20.71
CA ALA A 190 0.46 18.83 -22.08
C ALA A 190 1.30 19.66 -23.07
#